data_810c81874c4dfc86315aba8240f51447
#
_entry.id   810c81874c4dfc86315aba8240f51447
#
_cell.length_a   1.000
_cell.length_b   1.000
_cell.length_c   1.000
_cell.angle_alpha   90.00
_cell.angle_beta   90.00
_cell.angle_gamma   90.00
#
_symmetry.space_group_name_H-M   'P 1'
#
loop_
_entity.id
_entity.type
_entity.pdbx_description
1 polymer ?
#
loop_
_entity_poly.entity_id
_entity_poly.type
_entity_poly.pdbx_seq_one_letter_code
_entity_poly.pdbx_strand_id
1 'polypeptide(L)'
;SGFSGSGKGTIMKELMAKHGDDYALSVSATTRGPRPGEEHGREYFFISEEEFEQMIKADGLLEYARYVDHYYGTPKSYVNEQLSAGKNVILEIEIQGALKIKKQFPDTVLMFVSAPSADELKDRLIGRGTETKEVCAQRLSRAYEESLGIEKYDYLVVNDKLDDCVELVNDIIHSSDDTKKNQDYLVSSNIDFINKMRKELLSFSKGDK
;
A
#
# COMPACT_ATOMS: atom_id res chain seq x y z
N SER A 1 -1.09 0.37 -2.64
CA SER A 1 0.33 0.02 -2.39
C SER A 1 1.25 1.23 -2.55
N GLY A 2 2.57 1.05 -2.42
CA GLY A 2 3.56 2.12 -2.65
C GLY A 2 4.84 1.87 -1.88
N PHE A 3 5.86 2.66 -2.16
CA PHE A 3 7.17 2.51 -1.54
C PHE A 3 7.13 2.59 -0.01
N SER A 4 8.01 1.84 0.66
CA SER A 4 8.29 2.06 2.07
C SER A 4 8.78 3.51 2.26
N GLY A 5 8.17 4.26 3.18
CA GLY A 5 8.50 5.70 3.37
C GLY A 5 7.72 6.68 2.49
N SER A 6 6.88 6.23 1.55
CA SER A 6 6.07 7.13 0.70
C SER A 6 4.95 7.87 1.44
N GLY A 7 4.65 7.50 2.69
CA GLY A 7 3.63 8.17 3.51
C GLY A 7 2.23 7.59 3.39
N LYS A 8 2.05 6.36 2.88
CA LYS A 8 0.75 5.68 2.76
C LYS A 8 -0.08 5.75 4.05
N GLY A 9 0.48 5.28 5.15
CA GLY A 9 -0.24 5.25 6.43
C GLY A 9 -0.69 6.64 6.90
N THR A 10 0.08 7.70 6.60
CA THR A 10 -0.31 9.08 6.91
C THR A 10 -1.48 9.52 6.05
N ILE A 11 -1.43 9.25 4.73
CA ILE A 11 -2.56 9.53 3.82
C ILE A 11 -3.81 8.79 4.28
N MET A 12 -3.71 7.49 4.62
CA MET A 12 -4.86 6.70 5.09
C MET A 12 -5.42 7.26 6.38
N LYS A 13 -4.57 7.63 7.34
CA LYS A 13 -5.01 8.22 8.61
C LYS A 13 -5.79 9.52 8.39
N GLU A 14 -5.29 10.42 7.55
CA GLU A 14 -5.96 11.69 7.26
C GLU A 14 -7.23 11.48 6.42
N LEU A 15 -7.24 10.55 5.47
CA LEU A 15 -8.43 10.18 4.70
C LEU A 15 -9.53 9.67 5.63
N MET A 16 -9.19 8.78 6.56
CA MET A 16 -10.14 8.26 7.55
C MET A 16 -10.61 9.34 8.52
N ALA A 17 -9.77 10.32 8.87
CA ALA A 17 -10.15 11.43 9.74
C ALA A 17 -11.14 12.40 9.05
N LYS A 18 -10.96 12.66 7.75
CA LYS A 18 -11.80 13.57 6.98
C LYS A 18 -13.07 12.92 6.43
N HIS A 19 -13.01 11.66 6.02
CA HIS A 19 -14.03 10.96 5.23
C HIS A 19 -14.36 9.56 5.77
N GLY A 20 -14.14 9.30 7.07
CA GLY A 20 -14.25 7.96 7.66
C GLY A 20 -15.62 7.30 7.57
N ASP A 21 -16.68 8.09 7.36
CA ASP A 21 -18.03 7.55 7.16
C ASP A 21 -18.17 6.79 5.83
N ASP A 22 -17.39 7.17 4.81
CA ASP A 22 -17.44 6.58 3.46
C ASP A 22 -16.48 5.40 3.29
N TYR A 23 -15.52 5.23 4.22
CA TYR A 23 -14.41 4.29 4.09
C TYR A 23 -14.33 3.27 5.21
N ALA A 24 -13.74 2.13 4.89
CA ALA A 24 -13.22 1.18 5.86
C ALA A 24 -11.79 0.78 5.46
N LEU A 25 -10.85 0.94 6.38
CA LEU A 25 -9.51 0.40 6.20
C LEU A 25 -9.52 -1.07 6.58
N SER A 26 -9.03 -1.95 5.70
CA SER A 26 -8.96 -3.36 6.01
C SER A 26 -7.97 -3.63 7.14
N VAL A 27 -8.40 -4.46 8.09
CA VAL A 27 -7.54 -4.99 9.13
C VAL A 27 -7.04 -6.36 8.69
N SER A 28 -5.73 -6.47 8.43
CA SER A 28 -5.12 -7.74 8.04
C SER A 28 -4.95 -8.69 9.23
N ALA A 29 -5.02 -9.99 8.97
CA ALA A 29 -4.60 -11.02 9.93
C ALA A 29 -3.08 -11.23 9.82
N THR A 30 -2.43 -11.52 10.94
CA THR A 30 -1.01 -11.86 10.98
C THR A 30 -0.69 -12.85 12.09
N THR A 31 0.32 -13.69 11.85
CA THR A 31 0.89 -14.59 12.87
C THR A 31 2.05 -13.96 13.64
N ARG A 32 2.41 -12.71 13.32
CA ARG A 32 3.35 -11.92 14.12
C ARG A 32 2.68 -11.48 15.42
N GLY A 33 3.40 -11.56 16.53
CA GLY A 33 2.95 -10.98 17.79
C GLY A 33 2.81 -9.43 17.72
N PRO A 34 1.93 -8.83 18.56
CA PRO A 34 1.74 -7.39 18.60
C PRO A 34 3.03 -6.68 19.08
N ARG A 35 3.31 -5.50 18.52
CA ARG A 35 4.33 -4.57 19.01
C ARG A 35 3.75 -3.68 20.13
N PRO A 36 4.60 -3.00 20.94
CA PRO A 36 4.11 -2.03 21.90
C PRO A 36 3.18 -0.99 21.24
N GLY A 37 1.97 -0.85 21.78
CA GLY A 37 0.96 0.08 21.30
C GLY A 37 0.04 -0.46 20.18
N GLU A 38 0.31 -1.66 19.65
CA GLU A 38 -0.61 -2.34 18.73
C GLU A 38 -1.69 -3.12 19.48
N GLU A 39 -2.92 -3.11 18.97
CA GLU A 39 -4.07 -3.80 19.56
C GLU A 39 -4.72 -4.74 18.55
N HIS A 40 -5.18 -5.89 19.03
CA HIS A 40 -5.90 -6.86 18.21
C HIS A 40 -7.21 -6.23 17.68
N GLY A 41 -7.41 -6.35 16.36
CA GLY A 41 -8.59 -5.80 15.67
C GLY A 41 -8.46 -4.33 15.27
N ARG A 42 -7.37 -3.64 15.67
CA ARG A 42 -7.10 -2.27 15.25
C ARG A 42 -5.99 -2.19 14.19
N GLU A 43 -4.77 -2.62 14.52
CA GLU A 43 -3.67 -2.69 13.55
C GLU A 43 -3.70 -3.99 12.77
N TYR A 44 -3.87 -5.10 13.47
CA TYR A 44 -3.96 -6.45 12.92
C TYR A 44 -4.91 -7.33 13.74
N PHE A 45 -5.47 -8.34 13.10
CA PHE A 45 -5.96 -9.53 13.81
C PHE A 45 -4.74 -10.42 14.09
N PHE A 46 -4.18 -10.34 15.32
CA PHE A 46 -3.06 -11.18 15.76
C PHE A 46 -3.59 -12.57 16.10
N ILE A 47 -3.26 -13.56 15.27
CA ILE A 47 -3.76 -14.93 15.37
C ILE A 47 -2.60 -15.94 15.34
N SER A 48 -2.86 -17.17 15.77
CA SER A 48 -1.87 -18.26 15.69
C SER A 48 -1.61 -18.68 14.24
N GLU A 49 -0.51 -19.43 14.02
CA GLU A 49 -0.20 -20.00 12.69
C GLU A 49 -1.26 -21.04 12.31
N GLU A 50 -1.75 -21.84 13.28
CA GLU A 50 -2.81 -22.83 13.08
C GLU A 50 -4.13 -22.17 12.64
N GLU A 51 -4.53 -21.07 13.28
CA GLU A 51 -5.72 -20.31 12.91
C GLU A 51 -5.58 -19.72 11.51
N PHE A 52 -4.41 -19.18 11.18
CA PHE A 52 -4.15 -18.62 9.85
C PHE A 52 -4.22 -19.71 8.76
N GLU A 53 -3.62 -20.89 9.00
CA GLU A 53 -3.69 -22.03 8.09
C GLU A 53 -5.13 -22.55 7.91
N GLN A 54 -5.94 -22.51 8.97
CA GLN A 54 -7.37 -22.83 8.86
C GLN A 54 -8.09 -21.83 7.96
N MET A 55 -7.78 -20.54 8.05
CA MET A 55 -8.33 -19.52 7.14
C MET A 55 -7.93 -19.78 5.69
N ILE A 56 -6.68 -20.19 5.44
CA ILE A 56 -6.23 -20.59 4.09
C ILE A 56 -7.04 -21.77 3.57
N LYS A 57 -7.17 -22.84 4.36
CA LYS A 57 -7.91 -24.06 4.00
C LYS A 57 -9.39 -23.79 3.73
N ALA A 58 -9.98 -22.84 4.48
CA ALA A 58 -11.38 -22.44 4.34
C ALA A 58 -11.60 -21.41 3.22
N ASP A 59 -10.57 -21.05 2.43
CA ASP A 59 -10.61 -19.95 1.45
C ASP A 59 -11.10 -18.63 2.06
N GLY A 60 -10.76 -18.38 3.32
CA GLY A 60 -11.22 -17.26 4.13
C GLY A 60 -10.44 -15.95 3.92
N LEU A 61 -9.41 -15.96 3.06
CA LEU A 61 -8.56 -14.81 2.79
C LEU A 61 -8.71 -14.34 1.34
N LEU A 62 -8.74 -13.02 1.11
CA LEU A 62 -8.71 -12.42 -0.23
C LEU A 62 -7.33 -12.60 -0.87
N GLU A 63 -6.29 -12.38 -0.09
CA GLU A 63 -4.90 -12.60 -0.44
C GLU A 63 -4.12 -12.92 0.84
N TYR A 64 -2.98 -13.56 0.70
CA TYR A 64 -2.02 -13.74 1.77
C TYR A 64 -0.60 -13.91 1.22
N ALA A 65 0.38 -13.60 2.08
CA ALA A 65 1.80 -13.80 1.83
C ALA A 65 2.53 -14.16 3.11
N ARG A 66 3.68 -14.82 2.98
CA ARG A 66 4.63 -15.01 4.08
C ARG A 66 5.74 -13.97 3.96
N TYR A 67 5.98 -13.23 5.03
CA TYR A 67 7.01 -12.20 5.10
C TYR A 67 7.77 -12.34 6.42
N VAL A 68 9.10 -12.53 6.34
CA VAL A 68 10.00 -12.70 7.51
C VAL A 68 9.39 -13.66 8.54
N ASP A 69 9.14 -14.91 8.11
CA ASP A 69 8.61 -16.02 8.92
C ASP A 69 7.18 -15.88 9.45
N HIS A 70 6.47 -14.80 9.14
CA HIS A 70 5.09 -14.59 9.54
C HIS A 70 4.14 -14.52 8.34
N TYR A 71 2.93 -15.02 8.54
CA TYR A 71 1.85 -14.83 7.59
C TYR A 71 1.19 -13.46 7.78
N TYR A 72 0.76 -12.89 6.65
CA TYR A 72 -0.08 -11.71 6.56
C TYR A 72 -1.14 -11.96 5.50
N GLY A 73 -2.39 -11.57 5.75
CA GLY A 73 -3.46 -11.76 4.77
C GLY A 73 -4.70 -10.96 5.13
N THR A 74 -5.56 -10.76 4.14
CA THR A 74 -6.78 -9.96 4.26
C THR A 74 -8.00 -10.85 4.43
N PRO A 75 -8.69 -10.84 5.60
CA PRO A 75 -9.88 -11.64 5.83
C PRO A 75 -11.04 -11.23 4.91
N LYS A 76 -11.60 -12.20 4.17
CA LYS A 76 -12.78 -11.99 3.30
C LYS A 76 -14.01 -11.51 4.06
N SER A 77 -14.24 -12.06 5.25
CA SER A 77 -15.42 -11.75 6.07
C SER A 77 -15.49 -10.27 6.40
N TYR A 78 -14.40 -9.69 6.88
CA TYR A 78 -14.32 -8.27 7.21
C TYR A 78 -14.59 -7.38 6.00
N VAL A 79 -13.92 -7.65 4.87
CA VAL A 79 -14.09 -6.86 3.65
C VAL A 79 -15.53 -6.93 3.15
N ASN A 80 -16.12 -8.13 3.09
CA ASN A 80 -17.51 -8.32 2.66
C ASN A 80 -18.51 -7.61 3.57
N GLU A 81 -18.28 -7.61 4.89
CA GLU A 81 -19.10 -6.88 5.86
C GLU A 81 -19.10 -5.38 5.57
N GLN A 82 -17.91 -4.78 5.40
CA GLN A 82 -17.78 -3.36 5.13
C GLN A 82 -18.36 -2.96 3.76
N LEU A 83 -18.15 -3.77 2.72
CA LEU A 83 -18.77 -3.56 1.40
C LEU A 83 -20.31 -3.64 1.49
N SER A 84 -20.84 -4.60 2.26
CA SER A 84 -22.29 -4.75 2.47
C SER A 84 -22.88 -3.58 3.25
N ALA A 85 -22.09 -2.90 4.07
CA ALA A 85 -22.44 -1.67 4.74
C ALA A 85 -22.37 -0.43 3.82
N GLY A 86 -22.04 -0.60 2.53
CA GLY A 86 -21.94 0.48 1.54
C GLY A 86 -20.65 1.29 1.60
N LYS A 87 -19.62 0.80 2.29
CA LYS A 87 -18.34 1.51 2.42
C LYS A 87 -17.39 1.16 1.28
N ASN A 88 -16.55 2.12 0.91
CA ASN A 88 -15.37 1.87 0.10
C ASN A 88 -14.29 1.22 0.98
N VAL A 89 -13.86 0.01 0.64
CA VAL A 89 -12.86 -0.72 1.42
C VAL A 89 -11.47 -0.51 0.86
N ILE A 90 -10.57 0.01 1.68
CA ILE A 90 -9.18 0.28 1.32
C ILE A 90 -8.30 -0.85 1.87
N LEU A 91 -7.50 -1.45 0.99
CA LEU A 91 -6.50 -2.46 1.32
C LEU A 91 -5.11 -1.83 1.25
N GLU A 92 -4.37 -1.77 2.36
CA GLU A 92 -2.94 -1.40 2.36
C GLU A 92 -2.11 -2.67 2.31
N ILE A 93 -1.78 -3.12 1.09
CA ILE A 93 -1.13 -4.40 0.82
C ILE A 93 0.05 -4.25 -0.15
N GLU A 94 0.92 -5.26 -0.16
CA GLU A 94 2.05 -5.37 -1.08
C GLU A 94 1.60 -5.60 -2.52
N ILE A 95 2.46 -5.24 -3.51
CA ILE A 95 2.17 -5.34 -4.96
C ILE A 95 1.62 -6.70 -5.35
N GLN A 96 2.24 -7.79 -4.86
CA GLN A 96 1.80 -9.15 -5.20
C GLN A 96 0.38 -9.43 -4.74
N GLY A 97 0.00 -8.96 -3.55
CA GLY A 97 -1.36 -9.06 -3.04
C GLY A 97 -2.34 -8.23 -3.88
N ALA A 98 -1.98 -6.97 -4.18
CA ALA A 98 -2.81 -6.09 -4.99
C ALA A 98 -3.11 -6.67 -6.38
N LEU A 99 -2.13 -7.25 -7.03
CA LEU A 99 -2.32 -7.89 -8.35
C LEU A 99 -3.18 -9.16 -8.29
N LYS A 100 -3.11 -9.93 -7.18
CA LYS A 100 -4.01 -11.06 -6.96
C LYS A 100 -5.45 -10.58 -6.79
N ILE A 101 -5.66 -9.50 -6.02
CA ILE A 101 -6.98 -8.87 -5.83
C ILE A 101 -7.53 -8.38 -7.17
N LYS A 102 -6.76 -7.60 -7.94
CA LYS A 102 -7.19 -7.10 -9.26
C LYS A 102 -7.60 -8.22 -10.21
N LYS A 103 -6.90 -9.36 -10.18
CA LYS A 103 -7.25 -10.53 -10.99
C LYS A 103 -8.59 -11.17 -10.58
N GLN A 104 -8.89 -11.19 -9.29
CA GLN A 104 -10.13 -11.76 -8.74
C GLN A 104 -11.31 -10.79 -8.85
N PHE A 105 -11.03 -9.50 -8.68
CA PHE A 105 -11.99 -8.40 -8.68
C PHE A 105 -11.51 -7.32 -9.67
N PRO A 106 -11.82 -7.45 -10.97
CA PRO A 106 -11.30 -6.55 -12.01
C PRO A 106 -11.66 -5.07 -11.82
N ASP A 107 -12.77 -4.78 -11.13
CA ASP A 107 -13.23 -3.41 -10.86
C ASP A 107 -12.46 -2.75 -9.69
N THR A 108 -11.56 -3.48 -9.02
CA THR A 108 -10.72 -2.91 -7.97
C THR A 108 -9.80 -1.82 -8.55
N VAL A 109 -9.80 -0.65 -7.94
CA VAL A 109 -8.88 0.44 -8.29
C VAL A 109 -7.53 0.23 -7.61
N LEU A 110 -6.46 0.16 -8.38
CA LEU A 110 -5.09 0.03 -7.89
C LEU A 110 -4.39 1.39 -7.91
N MET A 111 -4.01 1.88 -6.72
CA MET A 111 -3.22 3.11 -6.56
C MET A 111 -1.84 2.79 -6.04
N PHE A 112 -0.80 3.37 -6.66
CA PHE A 112 0.57 3.30 -6.18
C PHE A 112 1.02 4.64 -5.63
N VAL A 113 1.44 4.67 -4.36
CA VAL A 113 1.90 5.89 -3.67
C VAL A 113 3.41 5.99 -3.75
N SER A 114 3.92 7.09 -4.28
CA SER A 114 5.34 7.44 -4.38
C SER A 114 5.67 8.71 -3.61
N ALA A 115 6.94 8.89 -3.24
CA ALA A 115 7.49 10.19 -2.91
C ALA A 115 7.76 11.02 -4.19
N PRO A 116 7.97 12.35 -4.10
CA PRO A 116 8.24 13.19 -5.28
C PRO A 116 9.55 12.86 -6.01
N SER A 117 10.52 12.27 -5.31
CA SER A 117 11.80 11.82 -5.86
C SER A 117 12.39 10.66 -5.05
N ALA A 118 13.39 10.00 -5.60
CA ALA A 118 14.10 8.95 -4.88
C ALA A 118 14.97 9.51 -3.74
N ASP A 119 15.49 10.73 -3.88
CA ASP A 119 16.21 11.43 -2.80
C ASP A 119 15.25 11.71 -1.63
N GLU A 120 14.07 12.26 -1.89
CA GLU A 120 13.04 12.49 -0.87
C GLU A 120 12.61 11.19 -0.18
N LEU A 121 12.45 10.09 -0.96
CA LEU A 121 12.15 8.78 -0.38
C LEU A 121 13.26 8.31 0.55
N LYS A 122 14.51 8.47 0.16
CA LYS A 122 15.70 8.15 0.95
C LYS A 122 15.73 8.97 2.24
N ASP A 123 15.50 10.29 2.15
CA ASP A 123 15.49 11.19 3.30
C ASP A 123 14.38 10.84 4.29
N ARG A 124 13.18 10.49 3.81
CA ARG A 124 12.06 10.01 4.64
C ARG A 124 12.37 8.69 5.33
N LEU A 125 13.14 7.79 4.70
CA LEU A 125 13.56 6.53 5.31
C LEU A 125 14.60 6.75 6.41
N ILE A 126 15.60 7.63 6.16
CA ILE A 126 16.65 7.96 7.13
C ILE A 126 16.09 8.81 8.27
N GLY A 127 15.23 9.77 7.98
CA GLY A 127 14.68 10.75 8.95
C GLY A 127 13.80 10.13 10.04
N ARG A 128 13.37 8.87 9.89
CA ARG A 128 12.69 8.12 10.96
C ARG A 128 13.58 7.84 12.17
N GLY A 129 14.92 7.94 12.03
CA GLY A 129 15.89 7.85 13.13
C GLY A 129 15.93 6.49 13.86
N THR A 130 15.15 5.53 13.41
CA THR A 130 14.98 4.20 14.05
C THR A 130 15.76 3.10 13.35
N GLU A 131 16.43 3.39 12.23
CA GLU A 131 16.99 2.36 11.35
C GLU A 131 18.46 2.61 11.02
N THR A 132 19.22 1.51 10.86
CA THR A 132 20.62 1.58 10.44
C THR A 132 20.74 1.91 8.95
N LYS A 133 21.93 2.34 8.51
CA LYS A 133 22.20 2.61 7.09
C LYS A 133 21.97 1.37 6.21
N GLU A 134 22.30 0.18 6.74
CA GLU A 134 22.12 -1.10 6.07
C GLU A 134 20.65 -1.41 5.81
N VAL A 135 19.79 -1.15 6.80
CA VAL A 135 18.33 -1.33 6.68
C VAL A 135 17.75 -0.32 5.67
N CYS A 136 18.22 0.93 5.68
CA CYS A 136 17.83 1.93 4.68
C CYS A 136 18.22 1.49 3.26
N ALA A 137 19.44 0.98 3.07
CA ALA A 137 19.91 0.47 1.77
C ALA A 137 19.07 -0.72 1.28
N GLN A 138 18.72 -1.66 2.16
CA GLN A 138 17.84 -2.78 1.83
C GLN A 138 16.44 -2.31 1.41
N ARG A 139 15.89 -1.28 2.08
CA ARG A 139 14.59 -0.72 1.70
C ARG A 139 14.61 0.01 0.37
N LEU A 140 15.70 0.72 0.05
CA LEU A 140 15.88 1.36 -1.26
C LEU A 140 16.03 0.33 -2.39
N SER A 141 16.76 -0.76 -2.13
CA SER A 141 16.86 -1.88 -3.07
C SER A 141 15.48 -2.49 -3.32
N ARG A 142 14.69 -2.70 -2.26
CA ARG A 142 13.31 -3.19 -2.37
C ARG A 142 12.41 -2.20 -3.13
N ALA A 143 12.56 -0.89 -2.89
CA ALA A 143 11.81 0.13 -3.63
C ALA A 143 12.13 0.07 -5.14
N TYR A 144 13.38 -0.22 -5.53
CA TYR A 144 13.72 -0.48 -6.92
C TYR A 144 12.95 -1.69 -7.48
N GLU A 145 12.93 -2.83 -6.76
CA GLU A 145 12.18 -4.01 -7.17
C GLU A 145 10.67 -3.73 -7.28
N GLU A 146 10.11 -3.03 -6.31
CA GLU A 146 8.70 -2.60 -6.32
C GLU A 146 8.41 -1.69 -7.52
N SER A 147 9.35 -0.81 -7.91
CA SER A 147 9.18 0.08 -9.05
C SER A 147 8.93 -0.64 -10.38
N LEU A 148 9.41 -1.89 -10.51
CA LEU A 148 9.22 -2.72 -11.70
C LEU A 148 7.77 -3.19 -11.88
N GLY A 149 6.94 -3.04 -10.87
CA GLY A 149 5.53 -3.44 -10.90
C GLY A 149 4.53 -2.29 -11.02
N ILE A 150 4.98 -1.02 -11.02
CA ILE A 150 4.11 0.17 -10.99
C ILE A 150 3.20 0.22 -12.23
N GLU A 151 3.69 -0.17 -13.41
CA GLU A 151 2.91 -0.14 -14.67
C GLU A 151 1.64 -1.01 -14.65
N LYS A 152 1.49 -1.86 -13.62
CA LYS A 152 0.30 -2.71 -13.43
C LYS A 152 -0.79 -2.03 -12.61
N TYR A 153 -0.55 -0.82 -12.12
CA TYR A 153 -1.49 -0.02 -11.35
C TYR A 153 -2.29 0.90 -12.26
N ASP A 154 -3.47 1.30 -11.78
CA ASP A 154 -4.33 2.22 -12.51
C ASP A 154 -3.84 3.67 -12.32
N TYR A 155 -3.51 4.05 -11.07
CA TYR A 155 -3.13 5.42 -10.70
C TYR A 155 -1.81 5.49 -9.96
N LEU A 156 -1.09 6.60 -10.18
CA LEU A 156 0.10 7.01 -9.42
C LEU A 156 -0.24 8.23 -8.56
N VAL A 157 -0.07 8.10 -7.25
CA VAL A 157 -0.23 9.19 -6.28
C VAL A 157 1.15 9.63 -5.80
N VAL A 158 1.59 10.83 -6.18
CA VAL A 158 2.86 11.40 -5.74
C VAL A 158 2.62 12.23 -4.47
N ASN A 159 3.09 11.72 -3.32
CA ASN A 159 2.89 12.36 -2.02
C ASN A 159 3.92 13.45 -1.78
N ASP A 160 3.63 14.64 -2.31
CA ASP A 160 4.37 15.89 -2.07
C ASP A 160 3.73 16.66 -0.90
N LYS A 161 2.45 17.01 -1.03
CA LYS A 161 1.65 17.67 0.00
C LYS A 161 0.54 16.74 0.47
N LEU A 162 0.49 16.51 1.78
CA LEU A 162 -0.42 15.53 2.36
C LEU A 162 -1.89 15.83 2.05
N ASP A 163 -2.33 17.08 2.27
CA ASP A 163 -3.73 17.45 2.05
C ASP A 163 -4.15 17.25 0.59
N ASP A 164 -3.32 17.69 -0.37
CA ASP A 164 -3.58 17.53 -1.80
C ASP A 164 -3.68 16.04 -2.18
N CYS A 165 -2.83 15.19 -1.57
CA CYS A 165 -2.87 13.74 -1.79
C CYS A 165 -4.12 13.07 -1.21
N VAL A 166 -4.59 13.51 -0.06
CA VAL A 166 -5.81 12.98 0.58
C VAL A 166 -7.02 13.28 -0.29
N GLU A 167 -7.16 14.53 -0.75
CA GLU A 167 -8.27 14.92 -1.63
C GLU A 167 -8.18 14.21 -2.99
N LEU A 168 -6.97 14.07 -3.56
CA LEU A 168 -6.77 13.31 -4.79
C LEU A 168 -7.21 11.85 -4.65
N VAL A 169 -6.82 11.17 -3.58
CA VAL A 169 -7.21 9.78 -3.32
C VAL A 169 -8.73 9.67 -3.18
N ASN A 170 -9.36 10.60 -2.44
CA ASN A 170 -10.80 10.67 -2.31
C ASN A 170 -11.49 10.88 -3.67
N ASP A 171 -10.98 11.81 -4.48
CA ASP A 171 -11.50 12.10 -5.82
C ASP A 171 -11.38 10.90 -6.77
N ILE A 172 -10.25 10.19 -6.77
CA ILE A 172 -10.04 9.00 -7.59
C ILE A 172 -11.06 7.91 -7.22
N ILE A 173 -11.29 7.67 -5.92
CA ILE A 173 -12.22 6.63 -5.47
C ILE A 173 -13.65 6.95 -5.91
N HIS A 174 -14.10 8.21 -5.73
CA HIS A 174 -15.47 8.61 -6.07
C HIS A 174 -15.71 8.82 -7.58
N SER A 175 -14.67 8.94 -8.37
CA SER A 175 -14.76 9.12 -9.82
C SER A 175 -14.06 7.99 -10.60
N SER A 176 -13.95 6.80 -10.00
CA SER A 176 -13.29 5.65 -10.62
C SER A 176 -13.93 5.24 -11.96
N ASP A 177 -15.22 5.52 -12.14
CA ASP A 177 -15.96 5.26 -13.39
C ASP A 177 -15.71 6.36 -14.45
N ASP A 178 -15.19 7.53 -14.07
CA ASP A 178 -14.85 8.63 -14.98
C ASP A 178 -13.32 8.80 -15.08
N THR A 179 -12.69 7.95 -15.87
CA THR A 179 -11.25 7.99 -16.12
C THR A 179 -10.76 9.31 -16.74
N LYS A 180 -11.65 10.13 -17.32
CA LYS A 180 -11.28 11.42 -17.88
C LYS A 180 -10.94 12.45 -16.80
N LYS A 181 -11.61 12.41 -15.66
CA LYS A 181 -11.39 13.36 -14.55
C LYS A 181 -9.98 13.26 -13.99
N ASN A 182 -9.39 12.05 -13.94
CA ASN A 182 -8.12 11.77 -13.30
C ASN A 182 -7.00 11.33 -14.26
N GLN A 183 -7.07 11.73 -15.53
CA GLN A 183 -6.12 11.30 -16.58
C GLN A 183 -4.66 11.63 -16.25
N ASP A 184 -4.39 12.76 -15.63
CA ASP A 184 -3.03 13.21 -15.28
C ASP A 184 -2.38 12.31 -14.21
N TYR A 185 -3.20 11.57 -13.46
CA TYR A 185 -2.75 10.67 -12.40
C TYR A 185 -2.71 9.20 -12.82
N LEU A 186 -3.13 8.87 -14.05
CA LEU A 186 -2.97 7.52 -14.57
C LEU A 186 -1.49 7.14 -14.64
N VAL A 187 -1.18 5.90 -14.31
CA VAL A 187 0.19 5.37 -14.45
C VAL A 187 0.70 5.53 -15.87
N SER A 188 -0.15 5.32 -16.87
CA SER A 188 0.20 5.51 -18.29
C SER A 188 0.58 6.94 -18.65
N SER A 189 0.07 7.95 -17.95
CA SER A 189 0.42 9.37 -18.13
C SER A 189 1.72 9.76 -17.40
N ASN A 190 2.23 8.90 -16.51
CA ASN A 190 3.36 9.19 -15.61
C ASN A 190 4.60 8.31 -15.86
N ILE A 191 4.73 7.74 -17.05
CA ILE A 191 5.82 6.80 -17.39
C ILE A 191 7.20 7.43 -17.26
N ASP A 192 7.35 8.70 -17.63
CA ASP A 192 8.64 9.41 -17.51
C ASP A 192 9.05 9.59 -16.05
N PHE A 193 8.09 9.95 -15.16
CA PHE A 193 8.33 10.02 -13.72
C PHE A 193 8.75 8.66 -13.16
N ILE A 194 8.04 7.60 -13.53
CA ILE A 194 8.32 6.23 -13.08
C ILE A 194 9.72 5.78 -13.54
N ASN A 195 10.08 6.04 -14.78
CA ASN A 195 11.40 5.70 -15.33
C ASN A 195 12.53 6.48 -14.64
N LYS A 196 12.32 7.78 -14.37
CA LYS A 196 13.26 8.59 -13.60
C LYS A 196 13.46 8.03 -12.19
N MET A 197 12.36 7.81 -11.47
CA MET A 197 12.38 7.23 -10.12
C MET A 197 13.11 5.89 -10.09
N ARG A 198 12.81 4.99 -11.03
CA ARG A 198 13.46 3.69 -11.16
C ARG A 198 14.98 3.79 -11.39
N LYS A 199 15.39 4.70 -12.27
CA LYS A 199 16.82 4.94 -12.55
C LYS A 199 17.57 5.44 -11.30
N GLU A 200 16.98 6.36 -10.57
CA GLU A 200 17.56 6.92 -9.34
C GLU A 200 17.64 5.85 -8.24
N LEU A 201 16.58 5.06 -8.02
CA LEU A 201 16.56 3.95 -7.06
C LEU A 201 17.62 2.88 -7.39
N LEU A 202 17.82 2.58 -8.68
CA LEU A 202 18.87 1.65 -9.12
C LEU A 202 20.26 2.17 -8.76
N SER A 203 20.52 3.48 -8.87
CA SER A 203 21.81 4.06 -8.49
C SER A 203 22.10 3.94 -7.00
N PHE A 204 21.08 4.10 -6.15
CA PHE A 204 21.22 3.91 -4.71
C PHE A 204 21.46 2.44 -4.32
N SER A 205 20.82 1.51 -5.02
CA SER A 205 21.00 0.08 -4.74
C SER A 205 22.41 -0.44 -5.09
N LYS A 206 23.12 0.24 -6.00
CA LYS A 206 24.49 -0.09 -6.40
C LYS A 206 25.57 0.63 -5.58
N GLY A 207 25.19 1.49 -4.65
CA GLY A 207 26.13 2.26 -3.85
C GLY A 207 26.83 3.40 -4.59
N ASP A 208 26.30 3.83 -5.75
CA ASP A 208 26.91 4.86 -6.60
C ASP A 208 26.63 6.31 -6.12
N LYS A 209 25.94 6.49 -4.95
CA LYS A 209 25.68 7.80 -4.31
C LYS A 209 25.55 7.69 -2.80
#